data_79603e55d4ce374432418d46facea9c3
#
_entry.id   79603e55d4ce374432418d46facea9c3
#
_cell.length_a   1.000
_cell.length_b   1.000
_cell.length_c   1.000
_cell.angle_alpha   90.00
_cell.angle_beta   90.00
_cell.angle_gamma   90.00
#
_symmetry.space_group_name_H-M   'P 1'
#
loop_
_entity.id
_entity.type
_entity.pdbx_description
1 polymer ?
#
loop_
_entity_poly.entity_id
_entity_poly.type
_entity_poly.pdbx_seq_one_letter_code
_entity_poly.pdbx_strand_id
1 'polypeptide(L)'
;MQKRSAYFSYILLAIFVLAGVLYVARPLLVADHDEAAPVTNAPAPSAIPESSAPATAPAATSSGITKEGEVAFLRGGQQLRKIDVEIAENDAERAKGLMFRPYLSDSVGMLFVFEYATPQSFWMKNTMISLDIIYVDSGKKIVSIQKNAKPYSEESLPSYGEAQYVVEVNGGYCDKYGVKVGDTIAF
;
A
#
# COMPACT_ATOMS: atom_id res chain seq x y z
N MET A 1 8.38 49.73 3.88
CA MET A 1 8.52 48.45 4.59
C MET A 1 8.81 47.30 3.62
N GLN A 2 9.90 47.32 2.83
CA GLN A 2 10.10 46.34 1.74
C GLN A 2 11.55 45.82 1.63
N LYS A 3 12.33 45.84 2.71
CA LYS A 3 13.74 45.35 2.69
C LYS A 3 13.99 44.06 3.48
N ARG A 4 13.00 43.49 4.14
CA ARG A 4 13.17 42.27 4.95
C ARG A 4 13.00 40.93 4.20
N SER A 5 12.38 40.95 3.02
CA SER A 5 12.11 39.74 2.23
C SER A 5 13.31 39.23 1.44
N ALA A 6 14.22 40.11 1.03
CA ALA A 6 15.37 39.73 0.19
C ALA A 6 16.44 38.93 0.96
N TYR A 7 16.65 39.22 2.24
CA TYR A 7 17.67 38.50 3.05
C TYR A 7 17.29 37.06 3.40
N PHE A 8 16.00 36.77 3.52
CA PHE A 8 15.55 35.40 3.78
C PHE A 8 15.83 34.44 2.61
N SER A 9 15.74 34.96 1.39
CA SER A 9 16.01 34.16 0.17
C SER A 9 17.49 33.79 0.02
N TYR A 10 18.41 34.70 0.41
CA TYR A 10 19.85 34.46 0.34
C TYR A 10 20.36 33.51 1.44
N ILE A 11 19.72 33.51 2.63
CA ILE A 11 20.08 32.61 3.73
C ILE A 11 19.69 31.17 3.37
N LEU A 12 18.51 30.95 2.77
CA LEU A 12 18.08 29.63 2.30
C LEU A 12 19.01 29.09 1.19
N LEU A 13 19.43 29.93 0.25
CA LEU A 13 20.36 29.53 -0.82
C LEU A 13 21.73 29.12 -0.27
N ALA A 14 22.25 29.83 0.73
CA ALA A 14 23.55 29.54 1.36
C ALA A 14 23.54 28.20 2.12
N ILE A 15 22.43 27.83 2.75
CA ILE A 15 22.26 26.54 3.47
C ILE A 15 22.28 25.36 2.49
N PHE A 16 21.64 25.52 1.30
CA PHE A 16 21.65 24.47 0.28
C PHE A 16 23.02 24.24 -0.34
N VAL A 17 23.83 25.29 -0.54
CA VAL A 17 25.19 25.17 -1.08
C VAL A 17 26.12 24.50 -0.07
N LEU A 18 25.99 24.78 1.24
CA LEU A 18 26.82 24.16 2.27
C LEU A 18 26.48 22.65 2.45
N ALA A 19 25.21 22.27 2.34
CA ALA A 19 24.80 20.87 2.42
C ALA A 19 25.29 20.05 1.21
N GLY A 20 25.34 20.66 0.02
CA GLY A 20 25.84 20.00 -1.20
C GLY A 20 27.35 19.70 -1.15
N VAL A 21 28.16 20.56 -0.54
CA VAL A 21 29.62 20.38 -0.46
C VAL A 21 30.00 19.27 0.55
N LEU A 22 29.20 19.06 1.60
CA LEU A 22 29.45 17.99 2.60
C LEU A 22 29.08 16.59 2.09
N TYR A 23 28.25 16.48 1.03
CA TYR A 23 27.85 15.18 0.47
C TYR A 23 28.89 14.57 -0.48
N VAL A 24 29.78 15.38 -1.07
CA VAL A 24 30.78 14.91 -2.07
C VAL A 24 32.08 14.42 -1.42
N ALA A 25 32.29 14.62 -0.11
CA ALA A 25 33.55 14.31 0.57
C ALA A 25 33.54 13.02 1.42
N ARG A 26 32.80 11.98 1.01
CA ARG A 26 32.93 10.65 1.66
C ARG A 26 33.98 9.81 0.95
N PRO A 27 35.11 9.47 1.58
CA PRO A 27 36.09 8.58 0.99
C PRO A 27 35.57 7.13 0.98
N LEU A 28 35.73 6.48 -0.19
CA LEU A 28 35.58 5.05 -0.41
C LEU A 28 36.65 4.29 0.40
N LEU A 29 36.24 3.56 1.42
CA LEU A 29 37.02 2.51 2.05
C LEU A 29 36.44 1.16 1.62
N VAL A 30 37.04 0.58 0.61
CA VAL A 30 36.91 -0.83 0.23
C VAL A 30 37.89 -1.61 1.12
N ALA A 31 37.40 -2.61 1.83
CA ALA A 31 38.23 -3.64 2.46
C ALA A 31 37.85 -4.98 1.83
N ASP A 32 38.75 -5.48 0.99
CA ASP A 32 38.81 -6.86 0.55
C ASP A 32 39.11 -7.77 1.74
N HIS A 33 38.38 -8.85 1.89
CA HIS A 33 38.80 -10.07 2.53
C HIS A 33 38.35 -11.28 1.74
N ASP A 34 39.21 -11.77 0.87
CA ASP A 34 39.31 -13.17 0.45
C ASP A 34 39.74 -14.01 1.64
N GLU A 35 38.95 -15.03 1.99
CA GLU A 35 39.51 -16.23 2.62
C GLU A 35 38.66 -17.45 2.24
N ALA A 36 39.28 -18.29 1.44
CA ALA A 36 38.79 -19.60 1.05
C ALA A 36 39.07 -20.63 2.17
N ALA A 37 38.10 -21.46 2.52
CA ALA A 37 38.29 -22.63 3.35
C ALA A 37 37.58 -23.87 2.79
N PRO A 38 38.07 -25.09 3.07
CA PRO A 38 38.04 -26.20 2.12
C PRO A 38 36.76 -27.09 2.22
N VAL A 39 36.47 -27.70 1.09
CA VAL A 39 35.46 -28.75 0.91
C VAL A 39 35.78 -30.02 1.68
N THR A 40 34.88 -30.44 2.58
CA THR A 40 34.95 -31.78 3.19
C THR A 40 33.80 -32.63 2.68
N ASN A 41 34.13 -33.72 1.99
CA ASN A 41 33.20 -34.75 1.57
C ASN A 41 32.71 -35.56 2.78
N ALA A 42 31.42 -35.77 2.89
CA ALA A 42 30.80 -36.81 3.72
C ALA A 42 29.62 -37.47 3.00
N PRO A 43 29.40 -38.77 3.23
CA PRO A 43 28.65 -39.65 2.33
C PRO A 43 27.14 -39.54 2.56
N ALA A 44 26.38 -39.91 1.50
CA ALA A 44 24.91 -39.98 1.48
C ALA A 44 24.38 -41.07 2.40
N PRO A 45 23.31 -40.80 3.14
CA PRO A 45 22.51 -41.89 3.75
C PRO A 45 21.25 -42.20 2.92
N SER A 46 21.05 -43.46 2.84
CA SER A 46 20.02 -44.31 2.26
C SER A 46 18.55 -43.83 2.33
N ALA A 47 17.83 -44.26 1.31
CA ALA A 47 16.40 -44.17 1.08
C ALA A 47 15.55 -44.58 2.30
N ILE A 48 14.53 -43.77 2.59
CA ILE A 48 13.43 -44.07 3.51
C ILE A 48 12.14 -44.18 2.68
N PRO A 49 11.24 -45.11 2.95
CA PRO A 49 10.13 -45.47 2.08
C PRO A 49 9.02 -44.41 2.08
N GLU A 50 8.51 -44.22 0.89
CA GLU A 50 7.34 -43.44 0.54
C GLU A 50 6.10 -43.92 1.31
N SER A 51 5.66 -43.14 2.29
CA SER A 51 4.34 -43.27 2.90
C SER A 51 3.40 -42.26 2.23
N SER A 52 2.57 -42.79 1.35
CA SER A 52 1.47 -42.06 0.72
C SER A 52 0.37 -41.75 1.73
N ALA A 53 0.38 -40.52 2.25
CA ALA A 53 -0.79 -39.93 2.87
C ALA A 53 -1.43 -38.93 1.87
N PRO A 54 -2.76 -38.85 1.74
CA PRO A 54 -3.39 -37.92 0.82
C PRO A 54 -3.07 -36.50 1.25
N ALA A 55 -2.43 -35.75 0.34
CA ALA A 55 -2.15 -34.36 0.52
C ALA A 55 -3.48 -33.60 0.64
N THR A 56 -3.85 -33.27 1.85
CA THR A 56 -4.81 -32.20 2.11
C THR A 56 -4.26 -30.94 1.44
N ALA A 57 -5.01 -30.40 0.49
CA ALA A 57 -4.65 -29.19 -0.21
C ALA A 57 -4.24 -28.11 0.82
N PRO A 58 -3.14 -27.39 0.60
CA PRO A 58 -2.74 -26.33 1.52
C PRO A 58 -3.85 -25.32 1.60
N ALA A 59 -4.27 -25.04 2.82
CA ALA A 59 -5.17 -23.96 3.16
C ALA A 59 -4.77 -22.68 2.41
N ALA A 60 -5.77 -21.99 1.87
CA ALA A 60 -5.64 -20.72 1.21
C ALA A 60 -4.61 -19.84 1.93
N THR A 61 -3.66 -19.35 1.18
CA THR A 61 -2.68 -18.36 1.65
C THR A 61 -3.46 -17.22 2.29
N SER A 62 -3.41 -17.08 3.61
CA SER A 62 -4.15 -16.04 4.29
C SER A 62 -3.60 -14.70 3.78
N SER A 63 -4.47 -13.82 3.29
CA SER A 63 -4.12 -12.48 2.83
C SER A 63 -3.51 -11.60 3.93
N GLY A 64 -3.37 -12.12 5.15
CA GLY A 64 -2.94 -11.36 6.32
C GLY A 64 -3.94 -10.28 6.74
N ILE A 65 -5.17 -10.34 6.21
CA ILE A 65 -6.28 -9.45 6.58
C ILE A 65 -7.04 -10.08 7.74
N THR A 66 -7.23 -9.30 8.80
CA THR A 66 -8.18 -9.64 9.88
C THR A 66 -9.53 -9.05 9.51
N LYS A 67 -10.55 -9.89 9.39
CA LYS A 67 -11.90 -9.40 9.11
C LYS A 67 -12.44 -8.62 10.29
N GLU A 68 -12.72 -7.33 10.09
CA GLU A 68 -13.32 -6.42 11.07
C GLU A 68 -14.68 -5.88 10.60
N GLY A 69 -14.94 -5.95 9.28
CA GLY A 69 -16.18 -5.53 8.67
C GLY A 69 -16.38 -6.12 7.28
N GLU A 70 -17.41 -5.62 6.61
CA GLU A 70 -17.71 -5.95 5.23
C GLU A 70 -18.05 -4.66 4.46
N VAL A 71 -17.62 -4.57 3.21
CA VAL A 71 -18.02 -3.49 2.29
C VAL A 71 -18.75 -4.10 1.11
N ALA A 72 -19.97 -3.64 0.86
CA ALA A 72 -20.75 -3.95 -0.35
C ALA A 72 -20.69 -2.77 -1.33
N PHE A 73 -20.34 -3.04 -2.59
CA PHE A 73 -20.45 -2.09 -3.69
C PHE A 73 -21.82 -2.22 -4.36
N LEU A 74 -22.50 -1.09 -4.59
CA LEU A 74 -23.88 -1.07 -5.10
C LEU A 74 -24.01 -0.11 -6.29
N ARG A 75 -24.90 -0.45 -7.22
CA ARG A 75 -25.34 0.42 -8.31
C ARG A 75 -26.85 0.44 -8.36
N GLY A 76 -27.44 1.64 -8.19
CA GLY A 76 -28.88 1.78 -8.18
C GLY A 76 -29.58 0.92 -7.11
N GLY A 77 -28.91 0.68 -5.96
CA GLY A 77 -29.37 -0.18 -4.89
C GLY A 77 -29.11 -1.68 -5.10
N GLN A 78 -28.66 -2.11 -6.28
CA GLN A 78 -28.29 -3.50 -6.54
C GLN A 78 -26.83 -3.76 -6.14
N GLN A 79 -26.60 -4.83 -5.39
CA GLN A 79 -25.23 -5.23 -5.00
C GLN A 79 -24.47 -5.80 -6.20
N LEU A 80 -23.32 -5.17 -6.50
CA LEU A 80 -22.36 -5.64 -7.50
C LEU A 80 -21.42 -6.69 -6.90
N ARG A 81 -20.87 -6.37 -5.73
CA ARG A 81 -19.86 -7.19 -5.06
C ARG A 81 -19.84 -6.89 -3.56
N LYS A 82 -19.40 -7.84 -2.76
CA LYS A 82 -19.12 -7.68 -1.32
C LYS A 82 -17.74 -8.25 -1.00
N ILE A 83 -16.99 -7.58 -0.12
CA ILE A 83 -15.67 -7.99 0.36
C ILE A 83 -15.62 -7.89 1.88
N ASP A 84 -14.76 -8.69 2.48
CA ASP A 84 -14.36 -8.54 3.88
C ASP A 84 -13.30 -7.44 3.97
N VAL A 85 -13.32 -6.65 5.04
CA VAL A 85 -12.35 -5.56 5.22
C VAL A 85 -11.74 -5.57 6.62
N GLU A 86 -10.50 -5.14 6.68
CA GLU A 86 -9.85 -4.58 7.85
C GLU A 86 -10.20 -3.09 7.89
N ILE A 87 -10.36 -2.50 9.08
CA ILE A 87 -10.79 -1.11 9.25
C ILE A 87 -9.63 -0.29 9.83
N ALA A 88 -9.28 0.81 9.15
CA ALA A 88 -8.29 1.77 9.60
C ALA A 88 -9.00 3.05 10.04
N GLU A 89 -9.18 3.22 11.37
CA GLU A 89 -9.94 4.33 11.94
C GLU A 89 -9.11 5.27 12.83
N ASN A 90 -7.86 4.92 13.11
CA ASN A 90 -6.92 5.80 13.80
C ASN A 90 -5.69 6.13 12.92
N ASP A 91 -4.91 7.13 13.32
CA ASP A 91 -3.79 7.65 12.53
C ASP A 91 -2.70 6.60 12.26
N ALA A 92 -2.42 5.72 13.23
CA ALA A 92 -1.41 4.68 13.07
C ALA A 92 -1.84 3.60 12.05
N GLU A 93 -3.11 3.19 12.09
CA GLU A 93 -3.69 2.25 11.14
C GLU A 93 -3.77 2.86 9.73
N ARG A 94 -4.26 4.10 9.62
CA ARG A 94 -4.29 4.83 8.34
C ARG A 94 -2.89 5.02 7.75
N ALA A 95 -1.89 5.34 8.58
CA ALA A 95 -0.51 5.49 8.11
C ALA A 95 0.11 4.18 7.64
N LYS A 96 -0.25 3.06 8.26
CA LYS A 96 0.23 1.73 7.89
C LYS A 96 -0.46 1.19 6.64
N GLY A 97 -1.81 1.27 6.58
CA GLY A 97 -2.59 0.72 5.47
C GLY A 97 -2.21 -0.73 5.13
N LEU A 98 -2.10 -1.01 3.84
CA LEU A 98 -1.70 -2.33 3.30
C LEU A 98 -0.19 -2.47 3.08
N MET A 99 0.65 -1.63 3.72
CA MET A 99 2.12 -1.74 3.65
C MET A 99 2.60 -3.14 4.06
N PHE A 100 3.67 -3.60 3.40
CA PHE A 100 4.37 -4.86 3.66
C PHE A 100 3.53 -6.14 3.45
N ARG A 101 2.36 -6.04 2.80
CA ARG A 101 1.55 -7.19 2.44
C ARG A 101 1.95 -7.72 1.06
N PRO A 102 2.40 -8.97 0.94
CA PRO A 102 2.85 -9.52 -0.34
C PRO A 102 1.70 -9.97 -1.25
N TYR A 103 0.50 -10.08 -0.72
CA TYR A 103 -0.67 -10.58 -1.42
C TYR A 103 -1.97 -10.02 -0.83
N LEU A 104 -2.95 -9.75 -1.69
CA LEU A 104 -4.33 -9.42 -1.34
C LEU A 104 -5.28 -10.23 -2.23
N SER A 105 -6.25 -10.93 -1.61
CA SER A 105 -7.30 -11.61 -2.36
C SER A 105 -8.35 -10.62 -2.86
N ASP A 106 -9.01 -10.92 -3.98
CA ASP A 106 -10.14 -10.12 -4.47
C ASP A 106 -11.39 -10.15 -3.56
N SER A 107 -11.40 -10.99 -2.54
CA SER A 107 -12.48 -11.07 -1.56
C SER A 107 -12.26 -10.22 -0.32
N VAL A 108 -11.12 -9.53 -0.23
CA VAL A 108 -10.75 -8.72 0.94
C VAL A 108 -10.20 -7.36 0.53
N GLY A 109 -10.23 -6.40 1.45
CA GLY A 109 -9.71 -5.06 1.27
C GLY A 109 -9.46 -4.37 2.59
N MET A 110 -9.22 -3.06 2.54
CA MET A 110 -9.13 -2.21 3.72
C MET A 110 -10.06 -1.01 3.57
N LEU A 111 -10.82 -0.72 4.64
CA LEU A 111 -11.68 0.46 4.73
C LEU A 111 -11.03 1.48 5.66
N PHE A 112 -10.71 2.65 5.13
CA PHE A 112 -10.23 3.80 5.90
C PHE A 112 -11.43 4.67 6.25
N VAL A 113 -11.53 5.04 7.51
CA VAL A 113 -12.59 5.91 8.03
C VAL A 113 -11.97 7.19 8.56
N PHE A 114 -12.45 8.34 8.07
CA PHE A 114 -12.03 9.66 8.51
C PHE A 114 -13.17 10.33 9.28
N GLU A 115 -12.83 11.16 10.26
CA GLU A 115 -13.82 11.86 11.09
C GLU A 115 -14.68 12.81 10.26
N TYR A 116 -14.06 13.51 9.29
CA TYR A 116 -14.73 14.46 8.40
C TYR A 116 -14.41 14.17 6.95
N ALA A 117 -15.34 14.55 6.05
CA ALA A 117 -15.08 14.55 4.63
C ALA A 117 -14.13 15.71 4.28
N THR A 118 -12.96 15.38 3.74
CA THR A 118 -11.93 16.34 3.30
C THR A 118 -11.23 15.79 2.07
N PRO A 119 -10.53 16.61 1.28
CA PRO A 119 -9.64 16.10 0.24
C PRO A 119 -8.60 15.15 0.85
N GLN A 120 -8.55 13.93 0.36
CA GLN A 120 -7.61 12.90 0.78
C GLN A 120 -6.50 12.73 -0.25
N SER A 121 -5.34 12.26 0.19
CA SER A 121 -4.26 11.86 -0.70
C SER A 121 -3.52 10.66 -0.12
N PHE A 122 -3.34 9.64 -0.96
CA PHE A 122 -2.67 8.40 -0.64
C PHE A 122 -1.35 8.28 -1.41
N TRP A 123 -0.58 7.29 -1.10
CA TRP A 123 0.66 6.90 -1.77
C TRP A 123 0.86 5.38 -1.66
N MET A 124 1.82 4.85 -2.40
CA MET A 124 2.12 3.41 -2.39
C MET A 124 3.45 3.09 -1.70
N LYS A 125 3.92 3.99 -0.81
CA LYS A 125 5.14 3.77 -0.03
C LYS A 125 5.05 2.45 0.74
N ASN A 126 6.10 1.62 0.65
CA ASN A 126 6.17 0.29 1.28
C ASN A 126 5.01 -0.66 0.93
N THR A 127 4.20 -0.37 -0.08
CA THR A 127 3.10 -1.21 -0.54
C THR A 127 3.57 -2.07 -1.71
N MET A 128 3.60 -3.38 -1.51
CA MET A 128 4.23 -4.35 -2.41
C MET A 128 3.34 -4.76 -3.58
N ILE A 129 2.04 -4.57 -3.45
CA ILE A 129 1.00 -4.98 -4.40
C ILE A 129 0.41 -3.75 -5.09
N SER A 130 -0.08 -3.92 -6.33
CA SER A 130 -0.88 -2.88 -6.98
C SER A 130 -2.25 -2.79 -6.33
N LEU A 131 -2.78 -1.58 -6.19
CA LEU A 131 -4.08 -1.31 -5.58
C LEU A 131 -4.98 -0.47 -6.48
N ASP A 132 -6.30 -0.68 -6.36
CA ASP A 132 -7.31 0.32 -6.72
C ASP A 132 -7.71 1.03 -5.43
N ILE A 133 -7.57 2.36 -5.39
CA ILE A 133 -7.89 3.22 -4.26
C ILE A 133 -9.17 3.97 -4.58
N ILE A 134 -10.25 3.64 -3.86
CA ILE A 134 -11.63 4.08 -4.13
C ILE A 134 -12.00 5.14 -3.09
N TYR A 135 -12.19 6.38 -3.50
CA TYR A 135 -12.57 7.50 -2.63
C TYR A 135 -14.07 7.67 -2.60
N VAL A 136 -14.62 7.83 -1.39
CA VAL A 136 -16.04 7.80 -1.11
C VAL A 136 -16.43 8.98 -0.23
N ASP A 137 -17.45 9.73 -0.60
CA ASP A 137 -17.94 10.88 0.15
C ASP A 137 -18.71 10.47 1.43
N SER A 138 -19.15 11.46 2.20
CA SER A 138 -19.96 11.25 3.42
C SER A 138 -21.32 10.59 3.14
N GLY A 139 -21.83 10.71 1.92
CA GLY A 139 -23.07 10.06 1.46
C GLY A 139 -22.88 8.63 0.97
N LYS A 140 -21.66 8.05 1.16
CA LYS A 140 -21.29 6.70 0.69
C LYS A 140 -21.20 6.55 -0.83
N LYS A 141 -21.11 7.65 -1.58
CA LYS A 141 -20.97 7.64 -3.04
C LYS A 141 -19.50 7.68 -3.44
N ILE A 142 -19.10 6.87 -4.40
CA ILE A 142 -17.75 6.86 -4.98
C ILE A 142 -17.56 8.15 -5.80
N VAL A 143 -16.60 8.98 -5.39
CA VAL A 143 -16.30 10.28 -6.03
C VAL A 143 -15.11 10.19 -6.98
N SER A 144 -14.13 9.34 -6.69
CA SER A 144 -13.00 9.08 -7.59
C SER A 144 -12.36 7.72 -7.33
N ILE A 145 -11.56 7.24 -8.27
CA ILE A 145 -10.83 5.98 -8.17
C ILE A 145 -9.45 6.17 -8.79
N GLN A 146 -8.40 5.89 -8.02
CA GLN A 146 -7.04 5.73 -8.53
C GLN A 146 -6.83 4.24 -8.83
N LYS A 147 -6.84 3.88 -10.13
CA LYS A 147 -6.74 2.49 -10.57
C LYS A 147 -5.30 2.06 -10.76
N ASN A 148 -5.02 0.79 -10.44
CA ASN A 148 -3.72 0.18 -10.66
C ASN A 148 -2.55 1.01 -10.11
N ALA A 149 -2.72 1.57 -8.91
CA ALA A 149 -1.68 2.34 -8.23
C ALA A 149 -0.39 1.51 -8.18
N LYS A 150 0.73 2.14 -8.61
CA LYS A 150 1.99 1.44 -8.82
C LYS A 150 2.66 1.12 -7.47
N PRO A 151 3.04 -0.14 -7.21
CA PRO A 151 3.77 -0.52 -6.01
C PRO A 151 5.00 0.35 -5.76
N TYR A 152 5.27 0.66 -4.49
CA TYR A 152 6.41 1.45 -4.01
C TYR A 152 6.47 2.90 -4.52
N SER A 153 5.47 3.39 -5.24
CA SER A 153 5.42 4.80 -5.67
C SER A 153 5.15 5.72 -4.49
N GLU A 154 5.91 6.79 -4.37
CA GLU A 154 5.65 7.89 -3.42
C GLU A 154 4.92 9.06 -4.10
N GLU A 155 4.45 8.86 -5.31
CA GLU A 155 3.63 9.82 -6.02
C GLU A 155 2.28 9.99 -5.31
N SER A 156 1.83 11.25 -5.24
CA SER A 156 0.55 11.59 -4.63
C SER A 156 -0.61 11.07 -5.46
N LEU A 157 -1.54 10.38 -4.83
CA LEU A 157 -2.76 9.81 -5.40
C LEU A 157 -3.98 10.51 -4.78
N PRO A 158 -4.39 11.70 -5.28
CA PRO A 158 -5.42 12.52 -4.66
C PRO A 158 -6.84 12.02 -4.95
N SER A 159 -7.76 12.35 -4.04
CA SER A 159 -9.19 12.05 -4.19
C SER A 159 -9.90 12.96 -5.22
N TYR A 160 -9.29 14.08 -5.62
CA TYR A 160 -9.88 15.13 -6.46
C TYR A 160 -11.20 15.72 -5.94
N GLY A 161 -11.59 15.40 -4.73
CA GLY A 161 -12.80 15.88 -4.06
C GLY A 161 -12.79 15.47 -2.59
N GLU A 162 -13.80 15.87 -1.85
CA GLU A 162 -13.96 15.50 -0.45
C GLU A 162 -14.31 14.01 -0.34
N ALA A 163 -13.55 13.29 0.49
CA ALA A 163 -13.80 11.90 0.82
C ALA A 163 -13.76 11.69 2.34
N GLN A 164 -14.74 10.96 2.86
CA GLN A 164 -14.78 10.55 4.26
C GLN A 164 -14.35 9.10 4.44
N TYR A 165 -14.44 8.31 3.37
CA TYR A 165 -14.03 6.91 3.38
C TYR A 165 -13.14 6.63 2.19
N VAL A 166 -12.23 5.68 2.35
CA VAL A 166 -11.42 5.15 1.25
C VAL A 166 -11.44 3.62 1.34
N VAL A 167 -11.64 2.96 0.20
CA VAL A 167 -11.56 1.50 0.13
C VAL A 167 -10.38 1.14 -0.76
N GLU A 168 -9.41 0.42 -0.18
CA GLU A 168 -8.30 -0.17 -0.93
C GLU A 168 -8.61 -1.63 -1.25
N VAL A 169 -8.47 -1.98 -2.51
CA VAL A 169 -8.65 -3.34 -3.04
C VAL A 169 -7.51 -3.68 -4.01
N ASN A 170 -7.41 -4.94 -4.41
CA ASN A 170 -6.41 -5.38 -5.36
C ASN A 170 -6.47 -4.59 -6.67
N GLY A 171 -5.31 -4.28 -7.27
CA GLY A 171 -5.24 -3.54 -8.53
C GLY A 171 -6.01 -4.24 -9.66
N GLY A 172 -6.78 -3.47 -10.43
CA GLY A 172 -7.66 -3.99 -11.48
C GLY A 172 -9.02 -4.51 -10.98
N TYR A 173 -9.27 -4.46 -9.67
CA TYR A 173 -10.53 -4.88 -9.06
C TYR A 173 -11.72 -4.15 -9.65
N CYS A 174 -11.62 -2.82 -9.77
CA CYS A 174 -12.71 -1.98 -10.26
C CYS A 174 -13.11 -2.32 -11.69
N ASP A 175 -12.13 -2.59 -12.55
CA ASP A 175 -12.40 -3.00 -13.94
C ASP A 175 -13.00 -4.41 -14.01
N LYS A 176 -12.48 -5.34 -13.22
CA LYS A 176 -12.93 -6.74 -13.18
C LYS A 176 -14.38 -6.87 -12.71
N TYR A 177 -14.78 -6.10 -11.70
CA TYR A 177 -16.10 -6.20 -11.09
C TYR A 177 -17.03 -5.05 -11.50
N GLY A 178 -16.59 -4.17 -12.38
CA GLY A 178 -17.35 -3.09 -12.94
C GLY A 178 -17.66 -1.96 -11.96
N VAL A 179 -16.89 -1.82 -10.85
CA VAL A 179 -17.06 -0.72 -9.89
C VAL A 179 -16.60 0.59 -10.52
N LYS A 180 -17.39 1.67 -10.38
CA LYS A 180 -17.11 2.96 -11.02
C LYS A 180 -17.56 4.15 -10.18
N VAL A 181 -17.05 5.31 -10.53
CA VAL A 181 -17.49 6.60 -9.97
C VAL A 181 -19.01 6.74 -10.14
N GLY A 182 -19.68 7.17 -9.08
CA GLY A 182 -21.13 7.28 -8.99
C GLY A 182 -21.82 6.05 -8.39
N ASP A 183 -21.17 4.89 -8.28
CA ASP A 183 -21.65 3.78 -7.47
C ASP A 183 -21.61 4.14 -5.99
N THR A 184 -22.22 3.35 -5.12
CA THR A 184 -22.24 3.57 -3.68
C THR A 184 -21.65 2.39 -2.93
N ILE A 185 -21.26 2.60 -1.68
CA ILE A 185 -20.87 1.53 -0.77
C ILE A 185 -21.84 1.45 0.42
N ALA A 186 -21.90 0.26 1.03
CA ALA A 186 -22.55 0.02 2.32
C ALA A 186 -21.65 -0.81 3.21
N PHE A 187 -21.60 -0.49 4.49
CA PHE A 187 -20.87 -1.21 5.55
C PHE A 187 -21.47 -0.91 6.92
#